data_4af4e780c067e996ad490ada803a5c08
#
_entry.id   4af4e780c067e996ad490ada803a5c08
#
_cell.length_a   1.000
_cell.length_b   1.000
_cell.length_c   1.000
_cell.angle_alpha   90.00
_cell.angle_beta   90.00
_cell.angle_gamma   90.00
#
_symmetry.space_group_name_H-M   'P 1'
#
loop_
_entity.id
_entity.type
_entity.pdbx_description
1 polymer ?
#
loop_
_entity_poly.entity_id
_entity_poly.type
_entity_poly.pdbx_seq_one_letter_code
_entity_poly.pdbx_strand_id
1 'polypeptide(L)'
;ILAVEMSANLLVQVQKSTNIQGHQQAKWYAYAAEELAIKALLQSKKDDPEKTTLKQIWAQQGDIPYPVDNGTLQGKITDLQACLNLNALRVKAPQAGSTDKTNPAHTALLALLENIEDLPAEESEEAMADSVYDWLDEDSITYRSGAEEDEYLSRKSPYMTANSFFASSSELRLVKGFNPLVMEKILPYVCVIPGSELLAINVNTIAPEQALLLSALIDGLSESGAQSVLSVRPEEGFNNIEEFFEQVNQQGAQNVKSVEKLFTINSEYFKL
;
A
#
# COMPACT_ATOMS: atom_id res chain seq x y z
N ILE A 1 53.00 -21.45 -14.42
CA ILE A 1 51.68 -21.82 -13.85
C ILE A 1 51.41 -20.96 -12.62
N LEU A 2 52.26 -20.90 -11.59
CA LEU A 2 52.05 -20.07 -10.37
C LEU A 2 51.80 -18.58 -10.65
N ALA A 3 52.52 -17.97 -11.59
CA ALA A 3 52.36 -16.57 -11.94
C ALA A 3 50.99 -16.30 -12.57
N VAL A 4 50.46 -17.20 -13.36
CA VAL A 4 49.12 -17.09 -13.99
C VAL A 4 48.02 -17.23 -12.93
N GLU A 5 48.13 -18.16 -11.99
CA GLU A 5 47.18 -18.28 -10.88
C GLU A 5 47.20 -17.08 -9.95
N MET A 6 48.38 -16.56 -9.63
CA MET A 6 48.49 -15.32 -8.82
C MET A 6 47.83 -14.13 -9.56
N SER A 7 48.05 -14.00 -10.87
CA SER A 7 47.45 -12.93 -11.67
C SER A 7 45.93 -13.07 -11.73
N ALA A 8 45.39 -14.28 -11.93
CA ALA A 8 43.95 -14.54 -11.91
C ALA A 8 43.34 -14.22 -10.55
N ASN A 9 43.96 -14.67 -9.46
CA ASN A 9 43.50 -14.34 -8.10
C ASN A 9 43.51 -12.83 -7.82
N LEU A 10 44.53 -12.11 -8.28
CA LEU A 10 44.64 -10.66 -8.11
C LEU A 10 43.47 -9.95 -8.87
N LEU A 11 43.19 -10.35 -10.11
CA LEU A 11 42.08 -9.81 -10.87
C LEU A 11 40.73 -10.02 -10.18
N VAL A 12 40.49 -11.21 -9.65
CA VAL A 12 39.29 -11.52 -8.87
C VAL A 12 39.20 -10.66 -7.62
N GLN A 13 40.31 -10.47 -6.90
CA GLN A 13 40.33 -9.61 -5.70
C GLN A 13 40.09 -8.13 -6.03
N VAL A 14 40.69 -7.63 -7.10
CA VAL A 14 40.46 -6.26 -7.59
C VAL A 14 38.98 -6.07 -7.96
N GLN A 15 38.41 -6.99 -8.75
CA GLN A 15 37.00 -6.94 -9.14
C GLN A 15 36.06 -6.98 -7.91
N LYS A 16 36.36 -7.85 -6.95
CA LYS A 16 35.60 -7.95 -5.70
C LYS A 16 35.67 -6.66 -4.88
N SER A 17 36.88 -6.06 -4.76
CA SER A 17 37.06 -4.77 -4.08
C SER A 17 36.31 -3.64 -4.77
N THR A 18 36.37 -3.56 -6.10
CA THR A 18 35.64 -2.57 -6.89
C THR A 18 34.11 -2.72 -6.72
N ASN A 19 33.60 -3.95 -6.75
CA ASN A 19 32.18 -4.22 -6.54
C ASN A 19 31.73 -3.81 -5.12
N ILE A 20 32.54 -4.09 -4.10
CA ILE A 20 32.25 -3.67 -2.72
C ILE A 20 32.21 -2.16 -2.60
N GLN A 21 33.19 -1.46 -3.19
CA GLN A 21 33.23 0.02 -3.18
C GLN A 21 32.03 0.61 -3.91
N GLY A 22 31.70 0.09 -5.11
CA GLY A 22 30.52 0.51 -5.88
C GLY A 22 29.21 0.30 -5.10
N HIS A 23 29.07 -0.84 -4.42
CA HIS A 23 27.90 -1.11 -3.62
C HIS A 23 27.81 -0.17 -2.39
N GLN A 24 28.92 0.12 -1.73
CA GLN A 24 28.94 1.08 -0.63
C GLN A 24 28.59 2.50 -1.11
N GLN A 25 29.13 2.92 -2.25
CA GLN A 25 28.82 4.22 -2.85
C GLN A 25 27.33 4.32 -3.19
N ALA A 26 26.74 3.31 -3.84
CA ALA A 26 25.32 3.25 -4.15
C ALA A 26 24.45 3.35 -2.87
N LYS A 27 24.86 2.68 -1.79
CA LYS A 27 24.19 2.78 -0.49
C LYS A 27 24.19 4.20 0.08
N TRP A 28 25.31 4.91 -0.03
CA TRP A 28 25.40 6.31 0.41
C TRP A 28 24.53 7.24 -0.43
N TYR A 29 24.44 7.00 -1.74
CA TYR A 29 23.54 7.75 -2.61
C TYR A 29 22.07 7.47 -2.24
N ALA A 30 21.72 6.23 -1.91
CA ALA A 30 20.37 5.89 -1.43
C ALA A 30 20.02 6.64 -0.13
N TYR A 31 20.92 6.72 0.84
CA TYR A 31 20.71 7.54 2.04
C TYR A 31 20.58 9.04 1.74
N ALA A 32 21.36 9.55 0.79
CA ALA A 32 21.24 10.94 0.37
C ALA A 32 19.87 11.21 -0.30
N ALA A 33 19.35 10.24 -1.07
CA ALA A 33 18.00 10.33 -1.65
C ALA A 33 16.92 10.35 -0.58
N GLU A 34 17.03 9.51 0.45
CA GLU A 34 16.12 9.50 1.59
C GLU A 34 16.07 10.86 2.30
N GLU A 35 17.23 11.45 2.58
CA GLU A 35 17.31 12.79 3.18
C GLU A 35 16.69 13.88 2.29
N LEU A 36 16.86 13.79 0.97
CA LEU A 36 16.23 14.70 0.03
C LEU A 36 14.71 14.53 0.00
N ALA A 37 14.23 13.29 0.03
CA ALA A 37 12.81 12.97 0.10
C ALA A 37 12.17 13.54 1.37
N ILE A 38 12.81 13.34 2.53
CA ILE A 38 12.36 13.92 3.80
C ILE A 38 12.27 15.45 3.72
N LYS A 39 13.28 16.11 3.15
CA LYS A 39 13.27 17.56 2.98
C LYS A 39 12.17 18.03 2.04
N ALA A 40 11.90 17.31 0.95
CA ALA A 40 10.82 17.63 0.03
C ALA A 40 9.44 17.50 0.71
N LEU A 41 9.23 16.48 1.50
CA LEU A 41 7.99 16.28 2.29
C LEU A 41 7.84 17.39 3.34
N LEU A 42 8.88 17.69 4.11
CA LEU A 42 8.85 18.76 5.12
C LEU A 42 8.60 20.14 4.50
N GLN A 43 9.21 20.41 3.32
CA GLN A 43 8.95 21.67 2.61
C GLN A 43 7.49 21.74 2.13
N SER A 44 6.97 20.66 1.53
CA SER A 44 5.57 20.59 1.10
C SER A 44 4.61 20.81 2.26
N LYS A 45 4.88 20.19 3.42
CA LYS A 45 4.07 20.36 4.64
C LYS A 45 4.14 21.78 5.21
N LYS A 46 5.27 22.48 5.01
CA LYS A 46 5.42 23.88 5.42
C LYS A 46 4.69 24.84 4.48
N ASP A 47 4.71 24.53 3.17
CA ASP A 47 4.08 25.37 2.15
C ASP A 47 2.55 25.23 2.19
N ASP A 48 2.04 24.01 2.44
CA ASP A 48 0.63 23.73 2.65
C ASP A 48 0.45 22.74 3.83
N PRO A 49 0.23 23.26 5.05
CA PRO A 49 0.13 22.42 6.24
C PRO A 49 -1.18 21.65 6.36
N GLU A 50 -2.22 22.05 5.63
CA GLU A 50 -3.58 21.52 5.80
C GLU A 50 -3.90 20.38 4.83
N LYS A 51 -3.25 20.31 3.68
CA LYS A 51 -3.51 19.27 2.68
C LYS A 51 -2.24 18.71 2.03
N THR A 52 -2.35 17.47 1.57
CA THR A 52 -1.31 16.76 0.81
C THR A 52 -1.87 16.42 -0.56
N THR A 53 -1.17 16.82 -1.63
CA THR A 53 -1.64 16.68 -3.01
C THR A 53 -0.54 16.21 -3.96
N LEU A 54 -0.93 15.66 -5.11
CA LEU A 54 0.01 15.23 -6.16
C LEU A 54 0.71 16.39 -6.88
N LYS A 55 0.28 17.65 -6.67
CA LYS A 55 0.95 18.83 -7.22
C LYS A 55 2.16 19.29 -6.41
N GLN A 56 2.27 18.82 -5.18
CA GLN A 56 3.39 19.16 -4.31
C GLN A 56 4.72 18.57 -4.81
N ILE A 57 5.83 19.22 -4.45
CA ILE A 57 7.19 18.89 -4.89
C ILE A 57 7.55 17.41 -4.71
N TRP A 58 7.11 16.80 -3.60
CA TRP A 58 7.38 15.41 -3.29
C TRP A 58 6.84 14.41 -4.35
N ALA A 59 5.71 14.76 -4.98
CA ALA A 59 5.04 13.89 -5.95
C ALA A 59 5.56 14.08 -7.39
N GLN A 60 6.16 15.24 -7.70
CA GLN A 60 6.49 15.61 -9.08
C GLN A 60 7.90 15.22 -9.52
N GLN A 61 8.82 14.91 -8.60
CA GLN A 61 10.25 14.73 -8.93
C GLN A 61 10.67 13.27 -9.11
N GLY A 62 9.80 12.29 -8.90
CA GLY A 62 10.16 10.87 -8.85
C GLY A 62 10.68 10.25 -10.17
N ASP A 63 10.30 10.80 -11.32
CA ASP A 63 10.59 10.18 -12.62
C ASP A 63 11.84 10.74 -13.32
N ILE A 64 12.48 11.76 -12.74
CA ILE A 64 13.67 12.39 -13.34
C ILE A 64 14.95 11.80 -12.72
N PRO A 65 15.73 11.00 -13.50
CA PRO A 65 17.00 10.49 -12.99
C PRO A 65 17.98 11.64 -12.69
N TYR A 66 18.52 11.66 -11.47
CA TYR A 66 19.55 12.61 -11.06
C TYR A 66 20.93 12.00 -11.32
N PRO A 67 21.81 12.67 -12.13
CA PRO A 67 23.13 12.16 -12.41
C PRO A 67 24.02 12.23 -11.15
N VAL A 68 24.73 11.15 -10.87
CA VAL A 68 25.73 11.05 -9.80
C VAL A 68 27.03 10.47 -10.38
N ASP A 69 28.11 10.52 -9.61
CA ASP A 69 29.39 9.92 -10.04
C ASP A 69 29.21 8.42 -10.27
N ASN A 70 29.49 8.00 -11.50
CA ASN A 70 29.39 6.62 -12.00
C ASN A 70 27.97 6.03 -12.06
N GLY A 71 26.92 6.86 -12.17
CA GLY A 71 25.57 6.34 -12.31
C GLY A 71 24.45 7.39 -12.29
N THR A 72 23.27 6.93 -12.03
CA THR A 72 22.08 7.77 -11.84
C THR A 72 21.34 7.37 -10.56
N LEU A 73 20.78 8.36 -9.89
CA LEU A 73 19.90 8.19 -8.75
C LEU A 73 18.46 8.45 -9.21
N GLN A 74 17.58 7.53 -8.92
CA GLN A 74 16.14 7.67 -9.17
C GLN A 74 15.37 7.13 -7.97
N GLY A 75 14.36 7.87 -7.54
CA GLY A 75 13.50 7.47 -6.43
C GLY A 75 12.11 8.05 -6.60
N LYS A 76 11.11 7.36 -6.09
CA LYS A 76 9.70 7.79 -6.11
C LYS A 76 9.17 7.79 -4.69
N ILE A 77 8.58 8.91 -4.29
CA ILE A 77 7.81 8.99 -3.05
C ILE A 77 6.37 8.60 -3.36
N THR A 78 5.82 7.70 -2.58
CA THR A 78 4.42 7.24 -2.71
C THR A 78 3.70 7.49 -1.39
N ASP A 79 2.51 8.05 -1.46
CA ASP A 79 1.63 8.22 -0.31
C ASP A 79 1.01 6.86 0.08
N LEU A 80 1.25 6.41 1.31
CA LEU A 80 0.67 5.17 1.85
C LEU A 80 -0.77 5.37 2.36
N GLN A 81 -1.30 6.58 2.27
CA GLN A 81 -2.71 6.86 2.51
C GLN A 81 -3.51 7.01 1.20
N ALA A 82 -2.91 6.73 0.03
CA ALA A 82 -3.59 6.58 -1.25
C ALA A 82 -4.01 5.12 -1.55
N CYS A 83 -3.96 4.22 -0.58
CA CYS A 83 -4.21 2.78 -0.71
C CYS A 83 -4.86 2.22 0.56
N LEU A 84 -5.49 1.06 0.44
CA LEU A 84 -6.04 0.34 1.60
C LEU A 84 -4.88 -0.23 2.44
N ASN A 85 -4.68 0.28 3.65
CA ASN A 85 -3.72 -0.28 4.59
C ASN A 85 -4.20 -1.64 5.10
N LEU A 86 -3.52 -2.71 4.73
CA LEU A 86 -3.87 -4.08 5.15
C LEU A 86 -3.84 -4.24 6.68
N ASN A 87 -2.95 -3.54 7.38
CA ASN A 87 -2.87 -3.59 8.83
C ASN A 87 -4.12 -3.01 9.53
N ALA A 88 -4.94 -2.25 8.82
CA ALA A 88 -6.23 -1.77 9.35
C ALA A 88 -7.26 -2.89 9.55
N LEU A 89 -7.07 -4.07 8.92
CA LEU A 89 -7.92 -5.23 9.15
C LEU A 89 -7.76 -5.81 10.56
N ARG A 90 -6.64 -5.52 11.25
CA ARG A 90 -6.39 -5.99 12.61
C ARG A 90 -7.32 -5.39 13.67
N VAL A 91 -7.98 -4.27 13.37
CA VAL A 91 -8.92 -3.65 14.30
C VAL A 91 -10.05 -4.63 14.61
N LYS A 92 -10.13 -5.06 15.88
CA LYS A 92 -11.18 -6.00 16.33
C LYS A 92 -12.55 -5.45 15.98
N ALA A 93 -13.36 -6.31 15.37
CA ALA A 93 -14.78 -5.99 15.17
C ALA A 93 -15.41 -5.56 16.52
N PRO A 94 -16.30 -4.56 16.54
CA PRO A 94 -16.92 -4.08 17.78
C PRO A 94 -17.54 -5.24 18.55
N GLN A 95 -17.34 -5.25 19.88
CA GLN A 95 -17.80 -6.33 20.77
C GLN A 95 -19.30 -6.61 20.63
N ALA A 96 -19.70 -7.83 21.00
CA ALA A 96 -21.08 -8.31 20.98
C ALA A 96 -22.05 -7.30 21.63
N GLY A 97 -22.95 -6.75 20.81
CA GLY A 97 -23.92 -5.71 21.20
C GLY A 97 -23.83 -4.41 20.40
N SER A 98 -22.78 -4.19 19.64
CA SER A 98 -22.72 -3.14 18.63
C SER A 98 -23.55 -3.53 17.40
N THR A 99 -24.32 -2.60 16.85
CA THR A 99 -25.06 -2.77 15.58
C THR A 99 -24.14 -2.77 14.39
N ASP A 100 -22.90 -2.30 14.55
CA ASP A 100 -21.86 -2.22 13.51
C ASP A 100 -20.85 -3.35 13.75
N LYS A 101 -21.03 -4.46 13.05
CA LYS A 101 -20.29 -5.72 13.27
C LYS A 101 -19.15 -5.95 12.30
N THR A 102 -18.91 -5.04 11.36
CA THR A 102 -17.92 -5.24 10.31
C THR A 102 -16.77 -4.24 10.43
N ASN A 103 -15.55 -4.76 10.34
CA ASN A 103 -14.36 -3.91 10.19
C ASN A 103 -14.41 -3.25 8.78
N PRO A 104 -14.41 -1.91 8.67
CA PRO A 104 -14.47 -1.22 7.37
C PRO A 104 -13.35 -1.63 6.41
N ALA A 105 -12.13 -1.90 6.92
CA ALA A 105 -11.02 -2.35 6.09
C ALA A 105 -11.23 -3.75 5.53
N HIS A 106 -11.82 -4.67 6.32
CA HIS A 106 -12.19 -6.00 5.85
C HIS A 106 -13.27 -5.92 4.77
N THR A 107 -14.31 -5.12 4.99
CA THR A 107 -15.38 -4.90 4.00
C THR A 107 -14.82 -4.31 2.71
N ALA A 108 -13.89 -3.35 2.80
CA ALA A 108 -13.25 -2.75 1.65
C ALA A 108 -12.36 -3.75 0.89
N LEU A 109 -11.60 -4.60 1.60
CA LEU A 109 -10.78 -5.64 0.95
C LEU A 109 -11.66 -6.65 0.22
N LEU A 110 -12.75 -7.11 0.86
CA LEU A 110 -13.70 -8.01 0.22
C LEU A 110 -14.30 -7.38 -1.05
N ALA A 111 -14.79 -6.14 -0.96
CA ALA A 111 -15.34 -5.43 -2.11
C ALA A 111 -14.30 -5.20 -3.23
N LEU A 112 -13.04 -4.97 -2.91
CA LEU A 112 -11.96 -4.90 -3.90
C LEU A 112 -11.80 -6.23 -4.61
N LEU A 113 -11.69 -7.34 -3.87
CA LEU A 113 -11.52 -8.69 -4.44
C LEU A 113 -12.69 -9.07 -5.35
N GLU A 114 -13.93 -8.78 -4.94
CA GLU A 114 -15.15 -9.08 -5.71
C GLU A 114 -15.26 -8.26 -7.02
N ASN A 115 -14.68 -7.07 -7.06
CA ASN A 115 -14.82 -6.14 -8.20
C ASN A 115 -13.56 -6.02 -9.08
N ILE A 116 -12.47 -6.68 -8.73
CA ILE A 116 -11.31 -6.79 -9.63
C ILE A 116 -11.67 -7.70 -10.80
N GLU A 117 -11.66 -7.13 -12.01
CA GLU A 117 -11.98 -7.87 -13.24
C GLU A 117 -10.99 -9.02 -13.47
N ASP A 118 -11.52 -10.20 -13.82
CA ASP A 118 -10.75 -11.42 -14.12
C ASP A 118 -9.73 -11.76 -13.00
N LEU A 119 -10.14 -11.71 -11.74
CA LEU A 119 -9.27 -12.11 -10.62
C LEU A 119 -9.01 -13.62 -10.70
N PRO A 120 -7.75 -14.08 -10.91
CA PRO A 120 -7.45 -15.51 -11.08
C PRO A 120 -7.29 -16.20 -9.72
N ALA A 121 -8.33 -16.07 -8.86
CA ALA A 121 -8.37 -16.64 -7.53
C ALA A 121 -8.74 -18.15 -7.58
N GLU A 122 -8.10 -18.94 -6.72
CA GLU A 122 -8.41 -20.36 -6.49
C GLU A 122 -9.34 -20.53 -5.27
N GLU A 123 -9.42 -19.52 -4.42
CA GLU A 123 -10.26 -19.43 -3.23
C GLU A 123 -11.37 -18.39 -3.46
N SER A 124 -12.42 -18.42 -2.64
CA SER A 124 -13.43 -17.36 -2.68
C SER A 124 -12.88 -16.05 -2.11
N GLU A 125 -13.44 -14.94 -2.56
CA GLU A 125 -13.05 -13.60 -2.15
C GLU A 125 -13.25 -13.41 -0.63
N GLU A 126 -14.30 -13.99 -0.07
CA GLU A 126 -14.55 -14.00 1.38
C GLU A 126 -13.46 -14.78 2.12
N ALA A 127 -13.09 -15.97 1.63
CA ALA A 127 -12.04 -16.76 2.27
C ALA A 127 -10.68 -16.06 2.21
N MET A 128 -10.42 -15.33 1.15
CA MET A 128 -9.19 -14.52 1.01
C MET A 128 -9.18 -13.34 2.00
N ALA A 129 -10.28 -12.59 2.10
CA ALA A 129 -10.38 -11.47 3.04
C ALA A 129 -10.31 -11.93 4.50
N ASP A 130 -11.02 -13.02 4.84
CA ASP A 130 -11.01 -13.64 6.16
C ASP A 130 -9.60 -14.16 6.52
N SER A 131 -8.85 -14.71 5.54
CA SER A 131 -7.49 -15.20 5.76
C SER A 131 -6.48 -14.07 6.01
N VAL A 132 -6.70 -12.86 5.46
CA VAL A 132 -5.89 -11.68 5.79
C VAL A 132 -6.17 -11.23 7.23
N TYR A 133 -7.41 -11.32 7.68
CA TYR A 133 -7.77 -11.01 9.07
C TYR A 133 -7.07 -11.97 10.05
N ASP A 134 -7.19 -13.31 9.84
CA ASP A 134 -6.54 -14.34 10.65
C ASP A 134 -5.00 -14.21 10.65
N TRP A 135 -4.41 -13.79 9.53
CA TRP A 135 -2.97 -13.55 9.46
C TRP A 135 -2.49 -12.45 10.41
N LEU A 136 -3.36 -11.49 10.69
CA LEU A 136 -3.05 -10.27 11.44
C LEU A 136 -3.43 -10.33 12.92
N ASP A 137 -4.47 -11.09 13.28
CA ASP A 137 -4.95 -11.10 14.65
C ASP A 137 -4.01 -11.88 15.58
N GLU A 138 -4.28 -11.90 16.89
CA GLU A 138 -3.36 -12.46 17.89
C GLU A 138 -3.76 -13.86 18.33
N ASP A 139 -4.92 -14.34 17.91
CA ASP A 139 -5.38 -15.65 18.33
C ASP A 139 -5.15 -16.73 17.23
N SER A 140 -5.60 -17.94 17.44
CA SER A 140 -5.45 -19.06 16.48
C SER A 140 -6.82 -19.67 16.19
N ILE A 141 -7.86 -18.82 16.20
CA ILE A 141 -9.26 -19.23 15.96
C ILE A 141 -9.66 -18.74 14.58
N THR A 142 -9.80 -19.66 13.65
CA THR A 142 -10.21 -19.32 12.27
C THR A 142 -11.46 -18.47 12.24
N TYR A 143 -11.37 -17.29 11.65
CA TYR A 143 -12.48 -16.40 11.43
C TYR A 143 -13.24 -16.82 10.18
N ARG A 144 -14.48 -17.24 10.33
CA ARG A 144 -15.39 -17.68 9.23
C ARG A 144 -14.74 -18.69 8.27
N SER A 145 -14.36 -18.22 7.06
CA SER A 145 -13.75 -19.02 5.99
C SER A 145 -12.25 -18.81 5.85
N GLY A 146 -11.63 -18.16 6.82
CA GLY A 146 -10.22 -17.80 6.81
C GLY A 146 -9.23 -18.95 6.95
N ALA A 147 -8.03 -18.68 7.41
CA ALA A 147 -6.97 -19.69 7.52
C ALA A 147 -6.02 -19.37 8.68
N GLU A 148 -5.82 -20.38 9.53
CA GLU A 148 -4.91 -20.36 10.67
C GLU A 148 -3.77 -21.37 10.53
N GLU A 149 -3.00 -21.59 11.61
CA GLU A 149 -1.82 -22.43 11.63
C GLU A 149 -2.03 -23.82 10.99
N ASP A 150 -3.15 -24.46 11.21
CA ASP A 150 -3.46 -25.79 10.68
C ASP A 150 -3.41 -25.82 9.15
N GLU A 151 -3.92 -24.77 8.49
CA GLU A 151 -3.86 -24.62 7.04
C GLU A 151 -2.40 -24.49 6.58
N TYR A 152 -1.63 -23.57 7.18
CA TYR A 152 -0.27 -23.26 6.75
C TYR A 152 0.74 -24.36 7.09
N LEU A 153 0.53 -25.07 8.21
CA LEU A 153 1.36 -26.22 8.59
C LEU A 153 1.12 -27.45 7.69
N SER A 154 -0.05 -27.56 7.08
CA SER A 154 -0.38 -28.67 6.15
C SER A 154 0.31 -28.56 4.78
N ARG A 155 0.88 -27.40 4.45
CA ARG A 155 1.49 -27.13 3.15
C ARG A 155 2.81 -27.90 2.93
N LYS A 156 3.20 -28.07 1.68
CA LYS A 156 4.48 -28.74 1.30
C LYS A 156 5.71 -28.10 1.97
N SER A 157 5.67 -26.78 2.15
CA SER A 157 6.68 -26.02 2.92
C SER A 157 5.95 -25.36 4.08
N PRO A 158 5.88 -26.04 5.24
CA PRO A 158 5.11 -25.56 6.38
C PRO A 158 5.68 -24.25 6.96
N TYR A 159 4.80 -23.38 7.38
CA TYR A 159 5.08 -22.15 8.14
C TYR A 159 3.87 -21.82 9.03
N MET A 160 4.06 -20.91 9.96
CA MET A 160 3.02 -20.43 10.88
C MET A 160 2.44 -19.11 10.40
N THR A 161 1.23 -18.78 10.83
CA THR A 161 0.67 -17.44 10.73
C THR A 161 1.57 -16.42 11.43
N ALA A 162 1.55 -15.19 10.96
CA ALA A 162 2.35 -14.13 11.58
C ALA A 162 1.77 -13.67 12.93
N ASN A 163 0.45 -13.73 13.10
CA ASN A 163 -0.33 -13.22 14.24
C ASN A 163 0.16 -11.83 14.67
N SER A 164 0.49 -11.01 13.67
CA SER A 164 1.15 -9.71 13.83
C SER A 164 0.92 -8.82 12.61
N PHE A 165 1.28 -7.55 12.72
CA PHE A 165 1.27 -6.62 11.60
C PHE A 165 2.11 -7.11 10.42
N PHE A 166 1.62 -6.90 9.20
CA PHE A 166 2.46 -6.95 8.02
C PHE A 166 3.58 -5.90 8.13
N ALA A 167 4.79 -6.28 7.83
CA ALA A 167 5.90 -5.35 7.63
C ALA A 167 6.02 -4.90 6.17
N SER A 168 5.51 -5.70 5.24
CA SER A 168 5.54 -5.42 3.80
C SER A 168 4.32 -6.01 3.09
N SER A 169 3.80 -5.31 2.08
CA SER A 169 2.73 -5.85 1.21
C SER A 169 3.14 -7.14 0.47
N SER A 170 4.44 -7.43 0.35
CA SER A 170 4.93 -8.67 -0.23
C SER A 170 4.64 -9.91 0.62
N GLU A 171 4.37 -9.75 1.92
CA GLU A 171 3.99 -10.86 2.79
C GLU A 171 2.59 -11.40 2.48
N LEU A 172 1.73 -10.61 1.86
CA LEU A 172 0.40 -11.05 1.43
C LEU A 172 0.45 -12.33 0.57
N ARG A 173 1.54 -12.57 -0.18
CA ARG A 173 1.75 -13.82 -0.94
C ARG A 173 1.84 -15.09 -0.08
N LEU A 174 2.02 -14.95 1.23
CA LEU A 174 2.03 -16.08 2.18
C LEU A 174 0.64 -16.42 2.66
N VAL A 175 -0.30 -15.49 2.54
CA VAL A 175 -1.70 -15.65 2.94
C VAL A 175 -2.43 -16.55 1.93
N LYS A 176 -3.37 -17.35 2.43
CA LYS A 176 -4.20 -18.26 1.61
C LYS A 176 -4.93 -17.46 0.51
N GLY A 177 -4.92 -17.98 -0.72
CA GLY A 177 -5.58 -17.39 -1.88
C GLY A 177 -4.74 -16.38 -2.67
N PHE A 178 -3.69 -15.79 -2.09
CA PHE A 178 -2.89 -14.75 -2.76
C PHE A 178 -1.73 -15.33 -3.57
N ASN A 179 -2.03 -15.95 -4.69
CA ASN A 179 -1.05 -16.40 -5.68
C ASN A 179 -0.41 -15.19 -6.43
N PRO A 180 0.69 -15.39 -7.19
CA PRO A 180 1.37 -14.29 -7.88
C PRO A 180 0.49 -13.49 -8.85
N LEU A 181 -0.49 -14.12 -9.51
CA LEU A 181 -1.39 -13.46 -10.45
C LEU A 181 -2.44 -12.60 -9.72
N VAL A 182 -2.95 -13.09 -8.59
CA VAL A 182 -3.82 -12.31 -7.69
C VAL A 182 -3.04 -11.12 -7.12
N MET A 183 -1.79 -11.34 -6.70
CA MET A 183 -0.92 -10.27 -6.20
C MET A 183 -0.74 -9.14 -7.21
N GLU A 184 -0.53 -9.44 -8.48
CA GLU A 184 -0.39 -8.44 -9.55
C GLU A 184 -1.63 -7.55 -9.66
N LYS A 185 -2.82 -8.13 -9.49
CA LYS A 185 -4.11 -7.44 -9.58
C LYS A 185 -4.43 -6.60 -8.35
N ILE A 186 -4.10 -7.07 -7.13
CA ILE A 186 -4.50 -6.40 -5.88
C ILE A 186 -3.50 -5.34 -5.39
N LEU A 187 -2.19 -5.52 -5.64
CA LEU A 187 -1.15 -4.63 -5.16
C LEU A 187 -1.32 -3.14 -5.52
N PRO A 188 -1.94 -2.75 -6.64
CA PRO A 188 -2.21 -1.34 -6.92
C PRO A 188 -3.15 -0.66 -5.92
N TYR A 189 -3.98 -1.43 -5.22
CA TYR A 189 -5.03 -0.90 -4.33
C TYR A 189 -4.68 -1.00 -2.85
N VAL A 190 -3.73 -1.88 -2.49
CA VAL A 190 -3.39 -2.17 -1.09
C VAL A 190 -1.97 -1.77 -0.74
N CYS A 191 -1.74 -1.45 0.50
CA CYS A 191 -0.42 -1.15 1.05
C CYS A 191 -0.31 -1.62 2.49
N VAL A 192 0.86 -1.39 3.06
CA VAL A 192 1.15 -1.67 4.47
C VAL A 192 1.77 -0.44 5.09
N ILE A 193 1.17 0.06 6.16
CA ILE A 193 1.77 1.04 7.06
C ILE A 193 2.30 0.26 8.26
N PRO A 194 3.62 0.05 8.39
CA PRO A 194 4.18 -0.79 9.44
C PRO A 194 3.79 -0.32 10.85
N GLY A 195 3.25 -1.25 11.65
CA GLY A 195 2.87 -0.98 13.04
C GLY A 195 1.67 -0.03 13.22
N SER A 196 0.88 0.23 12.17
CA SER A 196 -0.26 1.14 12.23
C SER A 196 -1.53 0.52 11.67
N GLU A 197 -2.61 0.60 12.42
CA GLU A 197 -3.98 0.19 12.04
C GLU A 197 -4.76 1.33 11.36
N LEU A 198 -4.07 2.41 10.95
CA LEU A 198 -4.72 3.58 10.39
C LEU A 198 -5.44 3.23 9.08
N LEU A 199 -6.73 3.53 9.02
CA LEU A 199 -7.52 3.59 7.80
C LEU A 199 -7.97 5.04 7.59
N ALA A 200 -7.19 5.78 6.81
CA ALA A 200 -7.49 7.17 6.45
C ALA A 200 -6.96 7.42 5.03
N ILE A 201 -7.86 7.35 4.08
CA ILE A 201 -7.54 7.45 2.64
C ILE A 201 -7.50 8.92 2.23
N ASN A 202 -6.37 9.37 1.68
CA ASN A 202 -6.24 10.73 1.17
C ASN A 202 -6.83 10.85 -0.25
N VAL A 203 -7.97 11.51 -0.36
CA VAL A 203 -8.70 11.70 -1.62
C VAL A 203 -7.94 12.55 -2.65
N ASN A 204 -6.94 13.31 -2.20
CA ASN A 204 -6.13 14.16 -3.07
C ASN A 204 -4.94 13.43 -3.72
N THR A 205 -4.60 12.24 -3.25
CA THR A 205 -3.43 11.49 -3.71
C THR A 205 -3.76 10.15 -4.39
N ILE A 206 -5.02 9.70 -4.32
CA ILE A 206 -5.48 8.53 -5.08
C ILE A 206 -5.29 8.79 -6.58
N ALA A 207 -4.66 7.84 -7.28
CA ALA A 207 -4.52 7.90 -8.73
C ALA A 207 -5.85 7.55 -9.42
N PRO A 208 -6.15 8.10 -10.62
CA PRO A 208 -7.37 7.77 -11.36
C PRO A 208 -7.56 6.26 -11.60
N GLU A 209 -6.47 5.53 -11.79
CA GLU A 209 -6.44 4.08 -12.00
C GLU A 209 -6.85 3.28 -10.74
N GLN A 210 -6.86 3.95 -9.58
CA GLN A 210 -7.27 3.36 -8.29
C GLN A 210 -8.75 3.69 -7.94
N ALA A 211 -9.56 4.12 -8.89
CA ALA A 211 -10.97 4.47 -8.68
C ALA A 211 -11.78 3.33 -8.01
N LEU A 212 -11.42 2.07 -8.31
CA LEU A 212 -12.01 0.90 -7.66
C LEU A 212 -11.87 0.93 -6.14
N LEU A 213 -10.81 1.50 -5.58
CA LEU A 213 -10.65 1.67 -4.13
C LEU A 213 -11.75 2.56 -3.53
N LEU A 214 -12.13 3.63 -4.20
CA LEU A 214 -13.22 4.50 -3.73
C LEU A 214 -14.57 3.79 -3.80
N SER A 215 -14.84 3.05 -4.87
CA SER A 215 -16.09 2.29 -5.00
C SER A 215 -16.19 1.16 -3.97
N ALA A 216 -15.07 0.55 -3.59
CA ALA A 216 -15.03 -0.48 -2.54
C ALA A 216 -15.28 0.07 -1.12
N LEU A 217 -14.95 1.36 -0.89
CA LEU A 217 -15.12 2.01 0.41
C LEU A 217 -16.46 2.74 0.56
N ILE A 218 -17.09 3.15 -0.55
CA ILE A 218 -18.28 4.02 -0.55
C ILE A 218 -19.45 3.28 -1.17
N ASP A 219 -20.41 2.93 -0.34
CA ASP A 219 -21.63 2.23 -0.76
C ASP A 219 -22.41 3.01 -1.83
N GLY A 220 -22.84 2.30 -2.88
CA GLY A 220 -23.57 2.89 -4.01
C GLY A 220 -22.73 3.70 -5.00
N LEU A 221 -21.44 3.88 -4.77
CA LEU A 221 -20.54 4.53 -5.72
C LEU A 221 -19.98 3.47 -6.70
N SER A 222 -20.35 3.59 -7.99
CA SER A 222 -19.76 2.74 -9.03
C SER A 222 -18.32 3.15 -9.34
N GLU A 223 -17.51 2.24 -9.91
CA GLU A 223 -16.14 2.56 -10.35
C GLU A 223 -16.12 3.73 -11.34
N SER A 224 -17.05 3.75 -12.32
CA SER A 224 -17.19 4.89 -13.26
C SER A 224 -17.55 6.19 -12.56
N GLY A 225 -18.37 6.14 -11.51
CA GLY A 225 -18.67 7.28 -10.65
C GLY A 225 -17.43 7.76 -9.89
N ALA A 226 -16.65 6.83 -9.34
CA ALA A 226 -15.40 7.14 -8.67
C ALA A 226 -14.37 7.77 -9.64
N GLN A 227 -14.23 7.23 -10.85
CA GLN A 227 -13.41 7.84 -11.91
C GLN A 227 -13.87 9.27 -12.25
N SER A 228 -15.18 9.51 -12.31
CA SER A 228 -15.73 10.85 -12.53
C SER A 228 -15.36 11.81 -11.40
N VAL A 229 -15.48 11.38 -10.15
CA VAL A 229 -15.05 12.18 -8.97
C VAL A 229 -13.57 12.52 -9.04
N LEU A 230 -12.71 11.54 -9.34
CA LEU A 230 -11.26 11.76 -9.45
C LEU A 230 -10.89 12.67 -10.62
N SER A 231 -11.66 12.64 -11.73
CA SER A 231 -11.41 13.47 -12.92
C SER A 231 -11.77 14.94 -12.71
N VAL A 232 -12.75 15.24 -11.85
CA VAL A 232 -13.15 16.62 -11.52
C VAL A 232 -12.37 17.20 -10.34
N ARG A 233 -11.48 16.39 -9.72
CA ARG A 233 -10.61 16.85 -8.64
C ARG A 233 -9.77 18.05 -9.13
N PRO A 234 -9.78 19.18 -8.41
CA PRO A 234 -8.92 20.32 -8.76
C PRO A 234 -7.44 19.92 -8.78
N GLU A 235 -6.63 20.57 -9.59
CA GLU A 235 -5.17 20.34 -9.59
C GLU A 235 -4.53 20.56 -8.22
N GLU A 236 -5.06 21.54 -7.45
CA GLU A 236 -4.63 21.82 -6.07
C GLU A 236 -5.26 20.86 -5.03
N GLY A 237 -6.01 19.84 -5.48
CA GLY A 237 -6.80 18.96 -4.64
C GLY A 237 -8.05 19.61 -4.06
N PHE A 238 -8.91 18.81 -3.43
CA PHE A 238 -10.03 19.30 -2.63
C PHE A 238 -9.51 20.07 -1.41
N ASN A 239 -10.19 21.14 -1.02
CA ASN A 239 -9.78 21.96 0.13
C ASN A 239 -10.27 21.41 1.47
N ASN A 240 -11.31 20.61 1.45
CA ASN A 240 -11.88 19.92 2.59
C ASN A 240 -12.56 18.63 2.13
N ILE A 241 -12.93 17.80 3.08
CA ILE A 241 -13.54 16.51 2.80
C ILE A 241 -15.00 16.65 2.33
N GLU A 242 -15.66 17.71 2.70
CA GLU A 242 -17.03 18.05 2.29
C GLU A 242 -17.11 18.27 0.78
N GLU A 243 -16.17 19.01 0.17
CA GLU A 243 -16.08 19.19 -1.28
C GLU A 243 -15.97 17.86 -2.02
N PHE A 244 -15.18 16.94 -1.52
CA PHE A 244 -15.08 15.60 -2.09
C PHE A 244 -16.41 14.86 -2.00
N PHE A 245 -17.09 14.85 -0.85
CA PHE A 245 -18.35 14.14 -0.68
C PHE A 245 -19.50 14.80 -1.44
N GLU A 246 -19.45 16.10 -1.73
CA GLU A 246 -20.40 16.73 -2.65
C GLU A 246 -20.32 16.11 -4.05
N GLN A 247 -19.10 15.87 -4.57
CA GLN A 247 -18.91 15.19 -5.86
C GLN A 247 -19.36 13.73 -5.82
N VAL A 248 -19.05 13.03 -4.73
CA VAL A 248 -19.44 11.63 -4.51
C VAL A 248 -20.97 11.48 -4.48
N ASN A 249 -21.68 12.38 -3.79
CA ASN A 249 -23.16 12.38 -3.72
C ASN A 249 -23.79 12.59 -5.10
N GLN A 250 -23.18 13.39 -5.98
CA GLN A 250 -23.65 13.58 -7.35
C GLN A 250 -23.56 12.31 -8.20
N GLN A 251 -22.71 11.35 -7.82
CA GLN A 251 -22.56 10.06 -8.49
C GLN A 251 -23.47 8.96 -7.92
N GLY A 252 -24.41 9.31 -7.02
CA GLY A 252 -25.42 8.40 -6.50
C GLY A 252 -24.99 7.56 -5.29
N ALA A 253 -23.88 7.92 -4.65
CA ALA A 253 -23.42 7.26 -3.42
C ALA A 253 -24.46 7.35 -2.29
N GLN A 254 -24.46 6.34 -1.42
CA GLN A 254 -25.36 6.22 -0.29
C GLN A 254 -24.57 6.19 1.02
N ASN A 255 -25.23 6.57 2.13
CA ASN A 255 -24.67 6.45 3.48
C ASN A 255 -23.28 7.07 3.68
N VAL A 256 -22.90 8.09 2.91
CA VAL A 256 -21.57 8.70 2.89
C VAL A 256 -21.07 9.15 4.28
N LYS A 257 -21.98 9.54 5.19
CA LYS A 257 -21.63 9.95 6.55
C LYS A 257 -21.01 8.84 7.40
N SER A 258 -21.33 7.58 7.10
CA SER A 258 -20.79 6.44 7.84
C SER A 258 -19.32 6.18 7.53
N VAL A 259 -18.88 6.55 6.33
CA VAL A 259 -17.53 6.34 5.82
C VAL A 259 -16.66 7.60 5.81
N GLU A 260 -17.22 8.77 6.12
CA GLU A 260 -16.52 10.07 6.09
C GLU A 260 -15.20 10.04 6.89
N LYS A 261 -15.20 9.37 8.04
CA LYS A 261 -14.02 9.23 8.91
C LYS A 261 -12.88 8.39 8.30
N LEU A 262 -13.16 7.65 7.23
CA LEU A 262 -12.17 6.83 6.52
C LEU A 262 -11.37 7.66 5.50
N PHE A 263 -11.74 8.92 5.31
CA PHE A 263 -11.14 9.78 4.31
C PHE A 263 -10.48 11.01 4.93
N THR A 264 -9.46 11.50 4.27
CA THR A 264 -8.69 12.68 4.65
C THR A 264 -8.22 13.43 3.40
N ILE A 265 -7.79 14.67 3.57
CA ILE A 265 -7.10 15.46 2.54
C ILE A 265 -5.61 15.63 2.84
N ASN A 266 -5.13 15.04 3.93
CA ASN A 266 -3.75 15.17 4.41
C ASN A 266 -3.14 13.79 4.67
N SER A 267 -1.82 13.66 4.49
CA SER A 267 -1.11 12.41 4.70
C SER A 267 0.09 12.56 5.63
N GLU A 268 0.36 11.50 6.37
CA GLU A 268 1.45 11.41 7.34
C GLU A 268 2.43 10.28 7.01
N TYR A 269 2.04 9.33 6.15
CA TYR A 269 2.81 8.11 5.86
C TYR A 269 3.18 8.06 4.39
N PHE A 270 4.49 7.98 4.13
CA PHE A 270 5.04 7.93 2.78
C PHE A 270 6.07 6.81 2.66
N LYS A 271 6.23 6.28 1.46
CA LYS A 271 7.23 5.28 1.07
C LYS A 271 8.14 5.88 0.01
N LEU A 272 9.44 5.71 0.18
CA LEU A 272 10.47 6.00 -0.81
C LEU A 272 10.94 4.69 -1.47
#